data_8e31d3433ba1caa8ce956117019c8270
#
_entry.id   8e31d3433ba1caa8ce956117019c8270
#
_cell.length_a   1.000
_cell.length_b   1.000
_cell.length_c   1.000
_cell.angle_alpha   90.00
_cell.angle_beta   90.00
_cell.angle_gamma   90.00
#
_symmetry.space_group_name_H-M   'P 1'
#
loop_
_entity.id
_entity.type
_entity.pdbx_description
1 polymer ?
#
loop_
_entity_poly.entity_id
_entity_poly.type
_entity_poly.pdbx_seq_one_letter_code
_entity_poly.pdbx_strand_id
1 'polypeptide(L)'
;MKAKQDAIGTVLFTQKEITKRAKEIGEQINKDYKGEEVVLIGTLKGAIMWMADIMKEIKLDTKIDFVAASSYGSATTSSGVVKITKDIGMNLFDKNIIIIEDIVDTGTTLKYLKEYISARNPKTIKICTLLDKPARRKADVEA
;
A
#
# COMPACT_ATOMS: atom_id res chain seq x y z
N MET A 1 -26.33 11.72 -11.59
CA MET A 1 -24.90 11.60 -12.00
C MET A 1 -24.20 12.93 -12.17
N LYS A 2 -24.82 13.96 -12.79
CA LYS A 2 -24.21 15.31 -12.91
C LYS A 2 -23.82 15.90 -11.54
N ALA A 3 -24.67 15.80 -10.52
CA ALA A 3 -24.40 16.37 -9.21
C ALA A 3 -23.18 15.79 -8.48
N LYS A 4 -22.78 14.57 -8.77
CA LYS A 4 -21.56 13.96 -8.22
C LYS A 4 -20.28 14.42 -8.94
N GLN A 5 -20.37 14.68 -10.23
CA GLN A 5 -19.23 15.21 -11.00
C GLN A 5 -18.92 16.65 -10.61
N ASP A 6 -19.96 17.45 -10.39
CA ASP A 6 -19.79 18.87 -10.02
C ASP A 6 -19.17 19.03 -8.61
N ALA A 7 -19.33 18.03 -7.71
CA ALA A 7 -18.78 18.06 -6.38
C ALA A 7 -17.31 17.61 -6.28
N ILE A 8 -16.77 16.94 -7.31
CA ILE A 8 -15.42 16.36 -7.28
C ILE A 8 -14.35 17.36 -7.73
N GLY A 9 -14.70 18.38 -8.50
CA GLY A 9 -13.73 19.33 -9.04
C GLY A 9 -12.89 18.72 -10.16
N THR A 10 -11.60 19.04 -10.22
CA THR A 10 -10.69 18.57 -11.26
C THR A 10 -10.31 17.12 -11.08
N VAL A 11 -10.45 16.31 -12.12
CA VAL A 11 -9.99 14.92 -12.14
C VAL A 11 -8.51 14.90 -12.49
N LEU A 12 -7.64 14.46 -11.56
CA LEU A 12 -6.20 14.32 -11.76
C LEU A 12 -5.86 13.03 -12.51
N PHE A 13 -6.51 11.91 -12.14
CA PHE A 13 -6.34 10.62 -12.78
C PHE A 13 -7.69 9.99 -13.04
N THR A 14 -7.88 9.46 -14.24
CA THR A 14 -9.11 8.76 -14.62
C THR A 14 -9.08 7.31 -14.15
N GLN A 15 -10.26 6.70 -14.03
CA GLN A 15 -10.36 5.26 -13.72
C GLN A 15 -9.62 4.42 -14.78
N LYS A 16 -9.67 4.84 -16.03
CA LYS A 16 -8.96 4.15 -17.13
C LYS A 16 -7.45 4.15 -16.93
N GLU A 17 -6.88 5.29 -16.51
CA GLU A 17 -5.46 5.41 -16.20
C GLU A 17 -5.06 4.54 -15.01
N ILE A 18 -5.87 4.52 -13.97
CA ILE A 18 -5.65 3.70 -12.77
C ILE A 18 -5.69 2.21 -13.13
N THR A 19 -6.69 1.79 -13.92
CA THR A 19 -6.83 0.40 -14.37
C THR A 19 -5.64 -0.04 -15.22
N LYS A 20 -5.18 0.82 -16.12
CA LYS A 20 -3.99 0.57 -16.94
C LYS A 20 -2.74 0.38 -16.06
N ARG A 21 -2.57 1.24 -15.07
CA ARG A 21 -1.41 1.18 -14.17
C ARG A 21 -1.45 -0.08 -13.30
N ALA A 22 -2.61 -0.47 -12.81
CA ALA A 22 -2.78 -1.72 -12.06
C ALA A 22 -2.37 -2.94 -12.90
N LYS A 23 -2.73 -2.96 -14.17
CA LYS A 23 -2.33 -4.02 -15.11
C LYS A 23 -0.81 -4.07 -15.28
N GLU A 24 -0.17 -2.92 -15.51
CA GLU A 24 1.29 -2.84 -15.66
C GLU A 24 2.02 -3.35 -14.41
N ILE A 25 1.55 -2.94 -13.23
CA ILE A 25 2.13 -3.37 -11.95
C ILE A 25 1.90 -4.87 -11.72
N GLY A 26 0.70 -5.37 -12.01
CA GLY A 26 0.40 -6.79 -11.92
C GLY A 26 1.29 -7.64 -12.80
N GLU A 27 1.51 -7.21 -14.04
CA GLU A 27 2.43 -7.86 -14.98
C GLU A 27 3.87 -7.87 -14.43
N GLN A 28 4.31 -6.77 -13.86
CA GLN A 28 5.64 -6.68 -13.25
C GLN A 28 5.79 -7.62 -12.05
N ILE A 29 4.79 -7.67 -11.19
CA ILE A 29 4.77 -8.59 -10.04
C ILE A 29 4.83 -10.05 -10.53
N ASN A 30 4.03 -10.41 -11.53
CA ASN A 30 4.04 -11.74 -12.10
C ASN A 30 5.41 -12.13 -12.65
N LYS A 31 6.13 -11.18 -13.22
CA LYS A 31 7.48 -11.39 -13.73
C LYS A 31 8.52 -11.49 -12.62
N ASP A 32 8.49 -10.54 -11.67
CA ASP A 32 9.52 -10.43 -10.62
C ASP A 32 9.47 -11.59 -9.63
N TYR A 33 8.29 -12.16 -9.40
CA TYR A 33 8.06 -13.25 -8.44
C TYR A 33 7.65 -14.56 -9.12
N LYS A 34 8.03 -14.74 -10.37
CA LYS A 34 7.65 -15.94 -11.14
C LYS A 34 7.99 -17.23 -10.40
N GLY A 35 6.97 -18.07 -10.21
CA GLY A 35 7.11 -19.35 -9.51
C GLY A 35 7.10 -19.25 -7.98
N GLU A 36 6.86 -18.05 -7.43
CA GLU A 36 6.82 -17.83 -5.99
C GLU A 36 5.44 -17.35 -5.54
N GLU A 37 5.14 -17.56 -4.27
CA GLU A 37 3.97 -16.99 -3.60
C GLU A 37 4.25 -15.52 -3.24
N VAL A 38 3.24 -14.67 -3.35
CA VAL A 38 3.29 -13.30 -2.86
C VAL A 38 2.21 -13.07 -1.79
N VAL A 39 2.51 -12.24 -0.82
CA VAL A 39 1.58 -11.82 0.22
C VAL A 39 1.34 -10.31 0.08
N LEU A 40 0.11 -9.92 -0.16
CA LEU A 40 -0.28 -8.52 -0.22
C LEU A 40 -0.82 -8.09 1.14
N ILE A 41 -0.23 -7.05 1.69
CA ILE A 41 -0.69 -6.43 2.94
C ILE A 41 -1.25 -5.07 2.62
N GLY A 42 -2.57 -4.96 2.66
CA GLY A 42 -3.26 -3.69 2.40
C GLY A 42 -3.36 -2.84 3.66
N THR A 43 -3.10 -1.55 3.52
CA THR A 43 -3.31 -0.59 4.61
C THR A 43 -4.77 -0.13 4.62
N LEU A 44 -5.48 -0.42 5.70
CA LEU A 44 -6.88 -0.04 5.84
C LEU A 44 -6.99 1.46 6.17
N LYS A 45 -7.98 2.15 5.69
CA LYS A 45 -9.01 1.66 4.75
C LYS A 45 -8.71 2.06 3.31
N GLY A 46 -7.88 3.10 3.11
CA GLY A 46 -7.69 3.80 1.85
C GLY A 46 -7.19 2.91 0.70
N ALA A 47 -6.35 1.93 1.01
CA ALA A 47 -5.74 1.09 -0.01
C ALA A 47 -6.65 0.00 -0.59
N ILE A 48 -7.86 -0.20 -0.05
CA ILE A 48 -8.66 -1.37 -0.37
C ILE A 48 -9.02 -1.49 -1.85
N MET A 49 -9.40 -0.39 -2.49
CA MET A 49 -9.80 -0.39 -3.91
C MET A 49 -8.59 -0.59 -4.82
N TRP A 50 -7.48 0.07 -4.53
CA TRP A 50 -6.23 -0.10 -5.26
C TRP A 50 -5.69 -1.53 -5.16
N MET A 51 -5.73 -2.10 -3.96
CA MET A 51 -5.35 -3.50 -3.72
C MET A 51 -6.22 -4.46 -4.53
N ALA A 52 -7.53 -4.24 -4.58
CA ALA A 52 -8.45 -5.05 -5.38
C ALA A 52 -8.11 -4.98 -6.87
N ASP A 53 -7.79 -3.81 -7.39
CA ASP A 53 -7.41 -3.64 -8.79
C ASP A 53 -6.11 -4.39 -9.13
N ILE A 54 -5.11 -4.32 -8.26
CA ILE A 54 -3.85 -5.05 -8.44
C ILE A 54 -4.06 -6.56 -8.34
N MET A 55 -4.81 -7.03 -7.37
CA MET A 55 -5.07 -8.46 -7.15
C MET A 55 -5.63 -9.15 -8.39
N LYS A 56 -6.51 -8.48 -9.13
CA LYS A 56 -7.12 -9.02 -10.35
C LYS A 56 -6.09 -9.30 -11.45
N GLU A 57 -4.96 -8.64 -11.42
CA GLU A 57 -3.91 -8.75 -12.44
C GLU A 57 -2.78 -9.72 -12.04
N ILE A 58 -2.73 -10.16 -10.81
CA ILE A 58 -1.72 -11.10 -10.33
C ILE A 58 -2.15 -12.53 -10.64
N LYS A 59 -1.27 -13.28 -11.30
CA LYS A 59 -1.48 -14.68 -11.70
C LYS A 59 -0.72 -15.68 -10.84
N LEU A 60 -0.02 -15.20 -9.82
CA LEU A 60 0.74 -16.03 -8.88
C LEU A 60 -0.15 -16.49 -7.73
N ASP A 61 0.31 -17.50 -6.98
CA ASP A 61 -0.29 -17.84 -5.71
C ASP A 61 -0.19 -16.64 -4.78
N THR A 62 -1.33 -16.12 -4.37
CA THR A 62 -1.43 -14.84 -3.67
C THR A 62 -2.24 -14.99 -2.40
N LYS A 63 -1.64 -14.60 -1.29
CA LYS A 63 -2.34 -14.45 -0.01
C LYS A 63 -2.51 -12.97 0.30
N ILE A 64 -3.55 -12.64 1.05
CA ILE A 64 -3.84 -11.27 1.44
C ILE A 64 -4.08 -11.16 2.92
N ASP A 65 -3.66 -10.04 3.49
CA ASP A 65 -4.05 -9.62 4.83
C ASP A 65 -4.07 -8.09 4.87
N PHE A 66 -4.48 -7.54 5.99
CA PHE A 66 -4.64 -6.11 6.18
C PHE A 66 -3.98 -5.67 7.48
N VAL A 67 -3.52 -4.44 7.48
CA VAL A 67 -3.02 -3.76 8.65
C VAL A 67 -3.67 -2.40 8.75
N ALA A 68 -4.00 -1.97 9.94
CA ALA A 68 -4.46 -0.61 10.20
C ALA A 68 -3.57 0.02 11.25
N ALA A 69 -3.11 1.22 10.96
CA ALA A 69 -2.30 2.01 11.88
C ALA A 69 -2.84 3.43 11.95
N SER A 70 -2.75 4.04 13.10
CA SER A 70 -3.09 5.44 13.30
C SER A 70 -1.92 6.18 13.94
N SER A 71 -1.69 7.41 13.49
CA SER A 71 -0.73 8.29 14.14
C SER A 71 -1.44 9.10 15.22
N TYR A 72 -0.85 9.14 16.42
CA TYR A 72 -1.31 9.94 17.52
C TYR A 72 -0.57 11.27 17.57
N GLY A 73 -1.32 12.37 17.72
CA GLY A 73 -0.82 13.72 17.85
C GLY A 73 -1.74 14.72 17.17
N SER A 74 -1.68 16.00 17.60
CA SER A 74 -2.39 17.06 16.90
C SER A 74 -1.83 17.21 15.49
N ALA A 75 -2.65 17.65 14.53
CA ALA A 75 -2.27 17.85 13.13
C ALA A 75 -1.04 18.76 12.93
N THR A 76 -0.61 19.46 13.97
CA THR A 76 0.52 20.39 13.94
C THR A 76 1.81 19.84 14.52
N THR A 77 1.75 18.78 15.32
CA THR A 77 2.93 18.11 15.87
C THR A 77 2.77 16.62 15.73
N SER A 78 3.40 16.05 14.70
CA SER A 78 3.52 14.60 14.65
C SER A 78 4.40 14.17 15.82
N SER A 79 3.81 13.58 16.84
CA SER A 79 4.55 13.02 17.99
C SER A 79 5.39 11.78 17.58
N GLY A 80 5.31 11.36 16.33
CA GLY A 80 5.97 10.16 15.83
C GLY A 80 5.42 8.85 16.40
N VAL A 81 4.35 8.90 17.17
CA VAL A 81 3.73 7.71 17.76
C VAL A 81 2.72 7.12 16.80
N VAL A 82 3.00 5.90 16.34
CA VAL A 82 2.11 5.11 15.49
C VAL A 82 1.56 3.95 16.33
N LYS A 83 0.26 3.76 16.29
CA LYS A 83 -0.42 2.65 16.95
C LYS A 83 -1.03 1.70 15.93
N ILE A 84 -0.75 0.42 16.05
CA ILE A 84 -1.43 -0.61 15.27
C ILE A 84 -2.81 -0.85 15.88
N THR A 85 -3.86 -0.58 15.10
CA THR A 85 -5.25 -0.78 15.51
C THR A 85 -5.84 -2.08 14.97
N LYS A 86 -5.29 -2.60 13.86
CA LYS A 86 -5.54 -3.96 13.39
C LYS A 86 -4.21 -4.58 12.95
N ASP A 87 -3.86 -5.68 13.57
CA ASP A 87 -2.64 -6.40 13.27
C ASP A 87 -2.81 -7.45 12.18
N ILE A 88 -1.70 -7.84 11.59
CA ILE A 88 -1.61 -8.91 10.59
C ILE A 88 -1.73 -10.25 11.31
N GLY A 89 -2.66 -11.09 10.86
CA GLY A 89 -2.93 -12.37 11.50
C GLY A 89 -2.14 -13.55 10.95
N MET A 90 -1.51 -13.41 9.78
CA MET A 90 -0.78 -14.52 9.17
C MET A 90 0.70 -14.50 9.50
N ASN A 91 1.36 -15.65 9.34
CA ASN A 91 2.81 -15.76 9.47
C ASN A 91 3.49 -15.16 8.23
N LEU A 92 4.40 -14.23 8.44
CA LEU A 92 5.14 -13.53 7.36
C LEU A 92 6.56 -14.05 7.18
N PHE A 93 7.00 -14.99 8.01
CA PHE A 93 8.36 -15.52 7.94
C PHE A 93 8.66 -16.12 6.56
N ASP A 94 9.78 -15.70 5.99
CA ASP A 94 10.27 -16.15 4.67
C ASP A 94 9.28 -15.95 3.52
N LYS A 95 8.39 -14.95 3.62
CA LYS A 95 7.39 -14.61 2.62
C LYS A 95 7.80 -13.38 1.80
N ASN A 96 7.36 -13.34 0.55
CA ASN A 96 7.48 -12.14 -0.29
C ASN A 96 6.31 -11.20 0.01
N ILE A 97 6.59 -10.10 0.67
CA ILE A 97 5.59 -9.14 1.13
C ILE A 97 5.55 -7.93 0.21
N ILE A 98 4.36 -7.56 -0.22
CA ILE A 98 4.10 -6.31 -0.93
C ILE A 98 3.08 -5.52 -0.11
N ILE A 99 3.50 -4.39 0.44
CA ILE A 99 2.63 -3.47 1.17
C ILE A 99 1.91 -2.62 0.13
N ILE A 100 0.58 -2.67 0.15
CA ILE A 100 -0.26 -1.89 -0.76
C ILE A 100 -0.78 -0.67 -0.02
N GLU A 101 -0.46 0.52 -0.56
CA GLU A 101 -0.82 1.81 0.01
C GLU A 101 -1.58 2.65 -1.03
N ASP A 102 -2.49 3.51 -0.59
CA ASP A 102 -3.18 4.44 -1.48
C ASP A 102 -2.30 5.65 -1.82
N ILE A 103 -1.65 6.21 -0.82
CA ILE A 103 -0.79 7.38 -1.00
C ILE A 103 0.39 7.35 -0.02
N VAL A 104 1.57 7.65 -0.53
CA VAL A 104 2.75 7.94 0.29
C VAL A 104 2.91 9.46 0.38
N ASP A 105 2.65 9.99 1.55
CA ASP A 105 2.78 11.42 1.86
C ASP A 105 4.11 11.70 2.59
N THR A 106 4.10 11.92 3.89
CA THR A 106 5.34 12.11 4.67
C THR A 106 6.20 10.84 4.77
N GLY A 107 5.57 9.68 4.63
CA GLY A 107 6.21 8.37 4.73
C GLY A 107 6.42 7.88 6.17
N THR A 108 6.05 8.66 7.18
CA THR A 108 6.31 8.32 8.58
C THR A 108 5.57 7.04 9.01
N THR A 109 4.28 6.95 8.73
CA THR A 109 3.48 5.76 9.06
C THR A 109 3.95 4.54 8.27
N LEU A 110 4.24 4.73 6.98
CA LEU A 110 4.68 3.65 6.11
C LEU A 110 6.05 3.11 6.49
N LYS A 111 6.97 3.98 6.88
CA LYS A 111 8.27 3.56 7.42
C LYS A 111 8.11 2.71 8.67
N TYR A 112 7.26 3.13 9.59
CA TYR A 112 6.93 2.36 10.79
C TYR A 112 6.38 0.97 10.43
N LEU A 113 5.42 0.92 9.50
CA LEU A 113 4.83 -0.36 9.06
C LEU A 113 5.86 -1.27 8.41
N LYS A 114 6.74 -0.72 7.58
CA LYS A 114 7.81 -1.49 6.96
C LYS A 114 8.75 -2.09 8.00
N GLU A 115 9.16 -1.31 8.99
CA GLU A 115 9.99 -1.78 10.10
C GLU A 115 9.25 -2.83 10.96
N TYR A 116 7.98 -2.59 11.25
CA TYR A 116 7.12 -3.51 11.98
C TYR A 116 6.99 -4.87 11.30
N ILE A 117 6.78 -4.87 10.00
CA ILE A 117 6.71 -6.10 9.19
C ILE A 117 8.09 -6.76 9.08
N SER A 118 9.16 -5.97 8.92
CA SER A 118 10.53 -6.46 8.83
C SER A 118 10.95 -7.27 10.06
N ALA A 119 10.44 -6.91 11.23
CA ALA A 119 10.71 -7.64 12.47
C ALA A 119 10.18 -9.09 12.47
N ARG A 120 9.30 -9.43 11.54
CA ARG A 120 8.77 -10.80 11.36
C ARG A 120 9.59 -11.64 10.38
N ASN A 121 10.74 -11.13 9.94
CA ASN A 121 11.70 -11.82 9.06
C ASN A 121 11.10 -12.34 7.75
N PRO A 122 10.44 -11.48 6.95
CA PRO A 122 10.02 -11.87 5.60
C PRO A 122 11.21 -12.09 4.68
N LYS A 123 11.00 -12.79 3.59
CA LYS A 123 12.02 -12.97 2.55
C LYS A 123 12.32 -11.66 1.82
N THR A 124 11.27 -10.94 1.40
CA THR A 124 11.36 -9.65 0.75
C THR A 124 10.23 -8.73 1.22
N ILE A 125 10.47 -7.42 1.19
CA ILE A 125 9.44 -6.40 1.38
C ILE A 125 9.55 -5.38 0.26
N LYS A 126 8.43 -5.12 -0.41
CA LYS A 126 8.26 -4.04 -1.38
C LYS A 126 7.03 -3.23 -1.03
N ILE A 127 6.98 -2.02 -1.53
CA ILE A 127 5.85 -1.11 -1.35
C ILE A 127 5.28 -0.79 -2.73
N CYS A 128 3.96 -0.86 -2.84
CA CYS A 128 3.22 -0.48 -4.04
C CYS A 128 2.18 0.57 -3.65
N THR A 129 2.35 1.78 -4.12
CA THR A 129 1.42 2.87 -3.87
C THR A 129 0.74 3.34 -5.14
N LEU A 130 -0.51 3.78 -5.03
CA LEU A 130 -1.21 4.42 -6.14
C LEU A 130 -0.67 5.84 -6.39
N LEU A 131 -0.49 6.61 -5.33
CA LEU A 131 -0.03 7.99 -5.39
C LEU A 131 1.22 8.17 -4.52
N ASP A 132 2.17 8.95 -5.02
CA ASP A 132 3.37 9.33 -4.27
C ASP A 132 3.53 10.85 -4.27
N LYS A 133 3.81 11.40 -3.09
CA LYS A 133 4.10 12.83 -2.88
C LYS A 133 5.51 13.01 -2.33
N PRO A 134 6.56 12.84 -3.15
CA PRO A 134 7.93 12.88 -2.66
C PRO A 134 8.32 14.24 -2.05
N ALA A 135 7.70 15.35 -2.49
CA ALA A 135 7.95 16.68 -1.94
C ALA A 135 7.54 16.82 -0.46
N ARG A 136 6.65 15.95 0.04
CA ARG A 136 6.21 15.96 1.44
C ARG A 136 6.94 14.94 2.31
N ARG A 137 7.89 14.22 1.75
CA ARG A 137 8.58 13.13 2.44
C ARG A 137 9.37 13.65 3.64
N LYS A 138 9.20 13.01 4.78
CA LYS A 138 9.93 13.26 6.05
C LYS A 138 10.68 12.03 6.52
N ALA A 139 10.27 10.85 6.08
CA ALA A 139 10.91 9.59 6.42
C ALA A 139 11.54 8.97 5.17
N ASP A 140 12.65 8.26 5.36
CA ASP A 140 13.31 7.52 4.28
C ASP A 140 12.52 6.26 3.95
N VAL A 141 11.70 6.35 2.90
CA VAL A 141 10.90 5.25 2.40
C VAL A 141 10.67 5.42 0.90
N GLU A 142 10.84 4.35 0.16
CA GLU A 142 10.60 4.27 -1.28
C GLU A 142 9.48 3.28 -1.58
N ALA A 143 8.69 3.60 -2.61
CA ALA A 143 7.60 2.77 -3.11
C ALA A 143 7.85 2.34 -4.57
#